data_01f7e957e2319fb2bc00d10834c0b75c
#
_entry.id   01f7e957e2319fb2bc00d10834c0b75c
#
_cell.length_a   1.000
_cell.length_b   1.000
_cell.length_c   1.000
_cell.angle_alpha   90.00
_cell.angle_beta   90.00
_cell.angle_gamma   90.00
#
_symmetry.space_group_name_H-M   'P 1'
#
loop_
_entity.id
_entity.type
_entity.pdbx_description
1 polymer ?
#
loop_
_entity_poly.entity_id
_entity_poly.type
_entity_poly.pdbx_seq_one_letter_code
_entity_poly.pdbx_strand_id
1 'polypeptide(L)'
;PADGEFTFALIDVATGQEIDRTTNVGKAFTFKAISYTATGSHAYQVKEVAGQDGTITYSDAVLDVTVNVTDDGSGQLTATANKTAADLTFTNTYTPTATTATITGTKALTGRDLAEGEFFFDLKDADGNVVQTVQNGADGTFGFAPLQLDKVGTYVYTVSERAGATANGVTYDTTVFTATVTVTENAETHALEAQVAYSKGGKAADAVAFSNSYAPAATEVKLGASKVLSGEDLKEGQFSFQLKDADGKVLQTAKNAADGTVGFEAISYDKPGTYAYSISEVDDGQKNVTYDAAEHRVTVTVTDDGAGHLVATVTYDGAVAPVFKNTYTPPTTPPTEPPTNPPSKSPVPK
;
A
#
# COMPACT_ATOMS: atom_id res chain seq x y z
N PRO A 1 -39.51 2.43 29.46
CA PRO A 1 -39.32 1.28 30.35
C PRO A 1 -40.44 0.27 30.16
N ALA A 2 -40.08 -1.01 30.27
CA ALA A 2 -41.06 -2.09 30.35
C ALA A 2 -41.73 -2.11 31.75
N ASP A 3 -42.92 -2.73 31.86
CA ASP A 3 -43.55 -2.89 33.14
C ASP A 3 -42.73 -3.82 34.03
N GLY A 4 -42.50 -3.41 35.30
CA GLY A 4 -41.69 -4.17 36.24
C GLY A 4 -40.17 -4.08 36.09
N GLU A 5 -39.70 -3.25 35.17
CA GLU A 5 -38.25 -3.07 34.90
C GLU A 5 -37.51 -2.41 36.06
N PHE A 6 -38.15 -1.40 36.71
CA PHE A 6 -37.54 -0.63 37.80
C PHE A 6 -38.26 -0.85 39.09
N THR A 7 -37.53 -0.95 40.19
CA THR A 7 -38.06 -1.19 41.54
C THR A 7 -37.85 0.03 42.41
N PHE A 8 -38.88 0.40 43.18
CA PHE A 8 -38.83 1.53 44.10
C PHE A 8 -39.18 1.08 45.52
N ALA A 9 -38.48 1.64 46.50
CA ALA A 9 -38.65 1.37 47.91
C ALA A 9 -39.16 2.62 48.63
N LEU A 10 -40.13 2.43 49.53
CA LEU A 10 -40.63 3.43 50.45
C LEU A 10 -40.07 3.13 51.85
N ILE A 11 -39.36 4.10 52.43
CA ILE A 11 -38.70 3.96 53.73
C ILE A 11 -39.35 4.92 54.73
N ASP A 12 -39.70 4.43 55.88
CA ASP A 12 -40.11 5.24 57.03
C ASP A 12 -38.87 5.83 57.70
N VAL A 13 -38.74 7.16 57.71
CA VAL A 13 -37.54 7.85 58.23
C VAL A 13 -37.38 7.68 59.74
N ALA A 14 -38.49 7.58 60.51
CA ALA A 14 -38.45 7.45 61.96
C ALA A 14 -37.86 6.10 62.40
N THR A 15 -38.14 5.04 61.62
CA THR A 15 -37.70 3.68 61.95
C THR A 15 -36.51 3.21 61.10
N GLY A 16 -36.27 3.87 59.97
CA GLY A 16 -35.26 3.49 58.99
C GLY A 16 -35.67 2.20 58.21
N GLN A 17 -36.88 1.72 58.36
CA GLN A 17 -37.35 0.48 57.73
C GLN A 17 -38.01 0.74 56.37
N GLU A 18 -37.79 -0.17 55.43
CA GLU A 18 -38.57 -0.25 54.21
C GLU A 18 -39.97 -0.75 54.54
N ILE A 19 -41.02 0.04 54.26
CA ILE A 19 -42.41 -0.24 54.59
C ILE A 19 -43.21 -0.72 53.35
N ASP A 20 -42.71 -0.40 52.13
CA ASP A 20 -43.33 -0.94 50.91
C ASP A 20 -42.30 -0.95 49.77
N ARG A 21 -42.52 -1.81 48.81
CA ARG A 21 -41.76 -1.95 47.61
C ARG A 21 -42.68 -2.15 46.42
N THR A 22 -42.43 -1.46 45.32
CA THR A 22 -43.22 -1.53 44.11
C THR A 22 -42.35 -1.48 42.86
N THR A 23 -42.94 -1.80 41.72
CA THR A 23 -42.29 -1.65 40.43
C THR A 23 -43.05 -0.65 39.54
N ASN A 24 -42.41 -0.21 38.46
CA ASN A 24 -43.09 0.66 37.50
C ASN A 24 -44.13 -0.10 36.66
N VAL A 25 -45.18 0.64 36.28
CA VAL A 25 -46.12 0.30 35.19
C VAL A 25 -46.06 1.45 34.19
N GLY A 26 -45.52 1.19 33.00
CA GLY A 26 -45.09 2.25 32.09
C GLY A 26 -44.06 3.17 32.74
N LYS A 27 -44.33 4.45 32.82
CA LYS A 27 -43.44 5.46 33.43
C LYS A 27 -43.86 5.85 34.86
N ALA A 28 -44.83 5.16 35.48
CA ALA A 28 -45.34 5.49 36.79
C ALA A 28 -45.15 4.32 37.78
N PHE A 29 -45.11 4.62 39.05
CA PHE A 29 -45.14 3.64 40.13
C PHE A 29 -46.06 4.12 41.24
N THR A 30 -46.63 3.20 42.03
CA THR A 30 -47.55 3.51 43.10
C THR A 30 -47.31 2.56 44.27
N PHE A 31 -47.12 3.12 45.47
CA PHE A 31 -47.07 2.36 46.71
C PHE A 31 -48.46 2.02 47.24
N LYS A 32 -48.56 1.04 48.10
CA LYS A 32 -49.77 0.72 48.80
C LYS A 32 -50.22 1.88 49.68
N ALA A 33 -51.54 1.99 49.93
CA ALA A 33 -52.03 3.01 50.80
C ALA A 33 -51.52 2.79 52.23
N ILE A 34 -51.11 3.88 52.89
CA ILE A 34 -50.69 3.93 54.27
C ILE A 34 -51.96 4.39 55.13
N SER A 35 -52.23 3.68 56.20
CA SER A 35 -53.35 4.05 57.11
C SER A 35 -52.83 4.76 58.36
N TYR A 36 -53.45 5.89 58.72
CA TYR A 36 -53.09 6.69 59.89
C TYR A 36 -54.22 6.69 60.86
N THR A 37 -53.92 6.50 62.20
CA THR A 37 -54.90 6.43 63.28
C THR A 37 -54.79 7.65 64.21
N ALA A 38 -53.86 8.52 64.04
CA ALA A 38 -53.63 9.75 64.83
C ALA A 38 -53.12 10.89 63.96
N THR A 39 -53.35 12.12 64.40
CA THR A 39 -52.76 13.30 63.80
C THR A 39 -51.21 13.34 63.99
N GLY A 40 -50.51 13.91 63.07
CA GLY A 40 -49.04 14.02 63.15
C GLY A 40 -48.38 14.24 61.77
N SER A 41 -47.04 14.41 61.79
CA SER A 41 -46.23 14.53 60.61
C SER A 41 -45.36 13.26 60.46
N HIS A 42 -45.47 12.63 59.30
CA HIS A 42 -44.77 11.39 59.01
C HIS A 42 -43.77 11.66 57.82
N ALA A 43 -42.48 11.37 58.05
CA ALA A 43 -41.46 11.55 57.05
C ALA A 43 -41.09 10.21 56.38
N TYR A 44 -41.05 10.22 55.07
CA TYR A 44 -40.69 9.07 54.22
C TYR A 44 -39.62 9.43 53.26
N GLN A 45 -38.89 8.42 52.80
CA GLN A 45 -37.96 8.50 51.68
C GLN A 45 -38.37 7.52 50.60
N VAL A 46 -38.38 8.01 49.37
CA VAL A 46 -38.52 7.17 48.17
C VAL A 46 -37.19 7.07 47.46
N LYS A 47 -36.73 5.86 47.18
CA LYS A 47 -35.54 5.62 46.42
C LYS A 47 -35.75 4.53 45.37
N GLU A 48 -35.01 4.59 44.30
CA GLU A 48 -34.90 3.49 43.36
C GLU A 48 -33.95 2.41 43.91
N VAL A 49 -34.27 1.15 43.64
CA VAL A 49 -33.41 0.00 44.00
C VAL A 49 -32.67 -0.43 42.75
N ALA A 50 -31.36 -0.29 42.73
CA ALA A 50 -30.54 -0.67 41.57
C ALA A 50 -30.78 -2.14 41.20
N GLY A 51 -31.02 -2.39 39.93
CA GLY A 51 -31.13 -3.72 39.35
C GLY A 51 -29.73 -4.32 39.01
N GLN A 52 -29.75 -5.40 38.21
CA GLN A 52 -28.54 -6.13 37.82
C GLN A 52 -28.11 -5.85 36.39
N ASP A 53 -28.86 -5.03 35.64
CA ASP A 53 -28.53 -4.70 34.26
C ASP A 53 -27.35 -3.70 34.22
N GLY A 54 -26.19 -4.16 33.82
CA GLY A 54 -24.95 -3.36 33.73
C GLY A 54 -24.99 -2.30 32.63
N THR A 55 -25.97 -2.30 31.74
CA THR A 55 -26.19 -1.26 30.72
C THR A 55 -26.96 -0.05 31.24
N ILE A 56 -27.56 -0.17 32.46
CA ILE A 56 -28.33 0.88 33.10
C ILE A 56 -27.55 1.47 34.28
N THR A 57 -27.34 2.78 34.23
CA THR A 57 -26.96 3.55 35.42
C THR A 57 -28.23 3.98 36.12
N TYR A 58 -28.54 3.32 37.26
CA TYR A 58 -29.70 3.59 38.06
C TYR A 58 -29.58 4.89 38.83
N SER A 59 -30.71 5.55 39.09
CA SER A 59 -30.74 6.77 39.88
C SER A 59 -30.37 6.50 41.35
N ASP A 60 -29.48 7.27 41.90
CA ASP A 60 -29.08 7.27 43.32
C ASP A 60 -29.85 8.29 44.16
N ALA A 61 -30.84 8.95 43.55
CA ALA A 61 -31.65 9.96 44.22
C ALA A 61 -32.46 9.35 45.38
N VAL A 62 -32.48 10.07 46.50
CA VAL A 62 -33.32 9.83 47.65
C VAL A 62 -34.28 11.00 47.79
N LEU A 63 -35.55 10.78 47.60
CA LEU A 63 -36.58 11.82 47.54
C LEU A 63 -37.42 11.82 48.84
N ASP A 64 -37.31 12.91 49.62
CA ASP A 64 -38.04 13.07 50.87
C ASP A 64 -39.52 13.43 50.62
N VAL A 65 -40.42 12.76 51.36
CA VAL A 65 -41.85 13.00 51.32
C VAL A 65 -42.34 13.15 52.76
N THR A 66 -43.06 14.20 53.05
CA THR A 66 -43.75 14.39 54.33
C THR A 66 -45.25 14.31 54.15
N VAL A 67 -45.89 13.48 54.92
CA VAL A 67 -47.34 13.38 54.99
C VAL A 67 -47.81 13.97 56.32
N ASN A 68 -48.62 15.03 56.24
CA ASN A 68 -49.27 15.64 57.41
C ASN A 68 -50.67 15.10 57.58
N VAL A 69 -50.99 14.55 58.76
CA VAL A 69 -52.28 14.04 59.12
C VAL A 69 -52.94 15.02 60.10
N THR A 70 -54.07 15.54 59.73
CA THR A 70 -54.85 16.51 60.50
C THR A 70 -56.26 15.98 60.78
N ASP A 71 -56.89 16.41 61.90
CA ASP A 71 -58.32 16.15 62.19
C ASP A 71 -59.10 17.34 61.60
N ASP A 72 -60.16 17.03 60.87
CA ASP A 72 -61.10 18.03 60.30
C ASP A 72 -62.05 18.66 61.26
N GLY A 73 -61.96 18.26 62.55
CA GLY A 73 -62.89 18.71 63.66
C GLY A 73 -64.22 17.93 63.74
N SER A 74 -64.45 16.98 62.84
CA SER A 74 -65.57 16.06 62.82
C SER A 74 -65.20 14.64 63.25
N GLY A 75 -63.92 14.43 63.64
CA GLY A 75 -63.39 13.13 64.01
C GLY A 75 -62.91 12.30 62.85
N GLN A 76 -62.72 12.96 61.63
CA GLN A 76 -62.13 12.33 60.47
C GLN A 76 -60.76 12.86 60.25
N LEU A 77 -59.76 11.94 59.97
CA LEU A 77 -58.43 12.26 59.69
C LEU A 77 -58.25 12.48 58.17
N THR A 78 -57.53 13.55 57.84
CA THR A 78 -57.13 13.86 56.46
C THR A 78 -55.58 13.82 56.36
N ALA A 79 -55.03 13.04 55.44
CA ALA A 79 -53.64 12.91 55.18
C ALA A 79 -53.24 13.67 53.86
N THR A 80 -52.24 14.57 53.91
CA THR A 80 -51.80 15.36 52.80
C THR A 80 -50.28 15.24 52.62
N ALA A 81 -49.81 14.76 51.49
CA ALA A 81 -48.41 14.74 51.15
C ALA A 81 -47.96 16.10 50.67
N ASN A 82 -46.69 16.47 50.98
CA ASN A 82 -46.05 17.70 50.51
C ASN A 82 -45.45 17.56 49.11
N LYS A 83 -45.50 16.38 48.50
CA LYS A 83 -45.01 16.07 47.17
C LYS A 83 -46.13 15.52 46.28
N THR A 84 -46.05 15.85 44.99
CA THR A 84 -46.90 15.25 43.94
C THR A 84 -46.09 14.18 43.19
N ALA A 85 -46.76 13.41 42.32
CA ALA A 85 -46.08 12.43 41.47
C ALA A 85 -45.01 13.08 40.56
N ALA A 86 -45.20 14.33 40.15
CA ALA A 86 -44.21 15.06 39.34
C ALA A 86 -42.90 15.40 40.11
N ASP A 87 -42.99 15.49 41.45
CA ASP A 87 -41.84 15.74 42.31
C ASP A 87 -41.01 14.48 42.63
N LEU A 88 -41.56 13.30 42.31
CA LEU A 88 -40.95 11.99 42.57
C LEU A 88 -40.49 11.33 41.27
N THR A 89 -39.55 12.02 40.59
CA THR A 89 -38.99 11.56 39.30
C THR A 89 -37.61 10.99 39.48
N PHE A 90 -37.40 9.77 38.99
CA PHE A 90 -36.07 9.11 38.87
C PHE A 90 -35.68 9.05 37.41
N THR A 91 -34.40 9.31 37.15
CA THR A 91 -33.83 9.31 35.78
C THR A 91 -32.68 8.32 35.70
N ASN A 92 -32.84 7.31 34.88
CA ASN A 92 -31.80 6.34 34.59
C ASN A 92 -31.14 6.65 33.26
N THR A 93 -29.89 6.27 33.14
CA THR A 93 -29.14 6.40 31.86
C THR A 93 -28.89 5.01 31.33
N TYR A 94 -29.32 4.78 30.09
CA TYR A 94 -29.02 3.56 29.35
C TYR A 94 -27.79 3.76 28.45
N THR A 95 -26.86 2.82 28.54
CA THR A 95 -25.63 2.81 27.71
C THR A 95 -25.38 1.38 27.23
N PRO A 96 -25.57 1.06 25.96
CA PRO A 96 -25.33 -0.28 25.43
C PRO A 96 -23.86 -0.66 25.55
N THR A 97 -23.58 -1.94 25.65
CA THR A 97 -22.19 -2.44 25.59
C THR A 97 -21.58 -2.18 24.21
N ALA A 98 -20.50 -1.42 24.18
CA ALA A 98 -19.80 -1.04 22.96
C ALA A 98 -19.27 -2.27 22.21
N THR A 99 -19.10 -2.12 20.89
CA THR A 99 -18.55 -3.13 20.00
C THR A 99 -17.35 -2.57 19.22
N THR A 100 -16.68 -3.43 18.45
CA THR A 100 -15.58 -3.04 17.58
C THR A 100 -15.80 -3.56 16.17
N ALA A 101 -15.25 -2.83 15.19
CA ALA A 101 -15.15 -3.27 13.80
C ALA A 101 -13.72 -3.23 13.33
N THR A 102 -13.26 -4.26 12.60
CA THR A 102 -11.93 -4.33 12.01
C THR A 102 -12.05 -4.27 10.50
N ILE A 103 -11.27 -3.39 9.87
CA ILE A 103 -11.14 -3.26 8.42
C ILE A 103 -9.78 -3.80 8.02
N THR A 104 -9.75 -4.78 7.10
CA THR A 104 -8.54 -5.44 6.61
C THR A 104 -8.50 -5.44 5.10
N GLY A 105 -7.32 -5.70 4.53
CA GLY A 105 -7.17 -5.82 3.09
C GLY A 105 -5.90 -6.58 2.70
N THR A 106 -5.67 -6.67 1.40
CA THR A 106 -4.51 -7.32 0.81
C THR A 106 -3.82 -6.43 -0.20
N LYS A 107 -2.51 -6.63 -0.34
CA LYS A 107 -1.65 -6.00 -1.33
C LYS A 107 -0.95 -7.04 -2.17
N ALA A 108 -1.00 -6.87 -3.50
CA ALA A 108 -0.20 -7.61 -4.45
C ALA A 108 0.75 -6.67 -5.21
N LEU A 109 1.93 -7.17 -5.57
CA LEU A 109 2.87 -6.51 -6.46
C LEU A 109 3.27 -7.50 -7.56
N THR A 110 3.23 -7.07 -8.82
CA THR A 110 3.74 -7.84 -9.96
C THR A 110 5.04 -7.23 -10.46
N GLY A 111 5.90 -8.02 -11.08
CA GLY A 111 7.19 -7.58 -11.64
C GLY A 111 8.38 -7.76 -10.72
N ARG A 112 8.19 -7.79 -9.41
CA ARG A 112 9.16 -8.19 -8.38
C ARG A 112 8.45 -8.63 -7.11
N ASP A 113 9.21 -9.16 -6.15
CA ASP A 113 8.69 -9.54 -4.85
C ASP A 113 8.26 -8.31 -4.04
N LEU A 114 7.17 -8.48 -3.29
CA LEU A 114 6.64 -7.51 -2.35
C LEU A 114 7.48 -7.53 -1.06
N ALA A 115 7.92 -6.37 -0.60
CA ALA A 115 8.59 -6.23 0.68
C ALA A 115 7.60 -5.84 1.80
N GLU A 116 7.90 -6.27 3.04
CA GLU A 116 7.16 -5.83 4.23
C GLU A 116 7.31 -4.32 4.42
N GLY A 117 6.19 -3.65 4.74
CA GLY A 117 6.17 -2.21 5.04
C GLY A 117 6.39 -1.29 3.83
N GLU A 118 6.29 -1.81 2.62
CA GLU A 118 6.61 -1.05 1.40
C GLU A 118 5.50 -0.07 1.00
N PHE A 119 4.24 -0.45 1.17
CA PHE A 119 3.09 0.34 0.75
C PHE A 119 2.25 0.78 1.94
N PHE A 120 1.70 1.99 1.86
CA PHE A 120 0.91 2.61 2.92
C PHE A 120 -0.56 2.68 2.51
N PHE A 121 -1.45 2.39 3.46
CA PHE A 121 -2.90 2.45 3.28
C PHE A 121 -3.50 3.41 4.29
N ASP A 122 -4.31 4.33 3.81
CA ASP A 122 -5.03 5.30 4.63
C ASP A 122 -6.49 4.87 4.80
N LEU A 123 -6.95 4.84 6.06
CA LEU A 123 -8.35 4.79 6.42
C LEU A 123 -8.82 6.22 6.68
N LYS A 124 -9.87 6.67 5.98
CA LYS A 124 -10.42 8.02 6.14
C LYS A 124 -11.87 7.93 6.58
N ASP A 125 -12.29 8.89 7.41
CA ASP A 125 -13.68 9.07 7.80
C ASP A 125 -14.54 9.67 6.66
N ALA A 126 -15.84 9.89 6.95
CA ALA A 126 -16.78 10.46 6.00
C ALA A 126 -16.45 11.92 5.61
N ASP A 127 -15.70 12.65 6.44
CA ASP A 127 -15.24 14.01 6.18
C ASP A 127 -13.93 14.07 5.40
N GLY A 128 -13.32 12.90 5.13
CA GLY A 128 -12.07 12.74 4.40
C GLY A 128 -10.81 12.87 5.26
N ASN A 129 -10.93 12.94 6.59
CA ASN A 129 -9.79 12.97 7.50
C ASN A 129 -9.17 11.57 7.60
N VAL A 130 -7.84 11.50 7.61
CA VAL A 130 -7.12 10.25 7.85
C VAL A 130 -7.25 9.87 9.31
N VAL A 131 -7.93 8.75 9.59
CA VAL A 131 -8.13 8.19 10.95
C VAL A 131 -6.97 7.31 11.33
N GLN A 132 -6.49 6.48 10.38
CA GLN A 132 -5.37 5.57 10.58
C GLN A 132 -4.58 5.40 9.29
N THR A 133 -3.28 5.09 9.42
CA THR A 133 -2.40 4.67 8.32
C THR A 133 -1.71 3.39 8.73
N VAL A 134 -1.68 2.39 7.85
CA VAL A 134 -1.02 1.10 8.06
C VAL A 134 -0.16 0.73 6.86
N GLN A 135 0.70 -0.27 7.02
CA GLN A 135 1.55 -0.83 5.97
C GLN A 135 1.19 -2.28 5.71
N ASN A 136 1.61 -2.81 4.55
CA ASN A 136 1.48 -4.23 4.25
C ASN A 136 2.48 -5.08 5.05
N GLY A 137 2.07 -6.28 5.43
CA GLY A 137 2.98 -7.34 5.87
C GLY A 137 3.74 -7.98 4.70
N ALA A 138 4.69 -8.86 5.03
CA ALA A 138 5.46 -9.62 4.03
C ALA A 138 4.58 -10.53 3.14
N ASP A 139 3.45 -10.99 3.68
CA ASP A 139 2.44 -11.80 2.97
C ASP A 139 1.44 -10.95 2.17
N GLY A 140 1.59 -9.62 2.20
CA GLY A 140 0.71 -8.67 1.55
C GLY A 140 -0.55 -8.33 2.35
N THR A 141 -0.80 -8.92 3.51
CA THR A 141 -1.97 -8.54 4.34
C THR A 141 -1.74 -7.21 5.04
N PHE A 142 -2.82 -6.48 5.30
CA PHE A 142 -2.82 -5.30 6.17
C PHE A 142 -4.13 -5.20 6.95
N GLY A 143 -4.09 -4.56 8.11
CA GLY A 143 -5.28 -4.37 8.95
C GLY A 143 -5.16 -3.10 9.78
N PHE A 144 -6.28 -2.38 9.86
CA PHE A 144 -6.40 -1.22 10.74
C PHE A 144 -6.71 -1.66 12.17
N ALA A 145 -6.30 -0.86 13.15
CA ALA A 145 -6.68 -1.09 14.54
C ALA A 145 -8.20 -1.06 14.68
N PRO A 146 -8.80 -1.89 15.59
CA PRO A 146 -10.24 -1.94 15.76
C PRO A 146 -10.86 -0.57 16.04
N LEU A 147 -11.92 -0.25 15.29
CA LEU A 147 -12.72 0.96 15.48
C LEU A 147 -13.65 0.74 16.66
N GLN A 148 -13.64 1.63 17.66
CA GLN A 148 -14.53 1.58 18.82
C GLN A 148 -15.87 2.20 18.45
N LEU A 149 -16.98 1.49 18.71
CA LEU A 149 -18.32 1.87 18.31
C LEU A 149 -19.26 1.72 19.52
N ASP A 150 -19.77 2.84 20.02
CA ASP A 150 -20.59 2.94 21.23
C ASP A 150 -22.05 3.31 20.95
N LYS A 151 -22.43 3.45 19.69
CA LYS A 151 -23.79 3.84 19.26
C LYS A 151 -24.25 3.07 18.03
N VAL A 152 -25.53 2.78 17.99
CA VAL A 152 -26.23 2.29 16.79
C VAL A 152 -26.11 3.32 15.67
N GLY A 153 -25.84 2.86 14.46
CA GLY A 153 -25.71 3.74 13.30
C GLY A 153 -24.99 3.11 12.13
N THR A 154 -24.80 3.92 11.09
CA THR A 154 -24.01 3.56 9.92
C THR A 154 -22.82 4.50 9.83
N TYR A 155 -21.63 3.92 9.83
CA TYR A 155 -20.36 4.63 9.75
C TYR A 155 -19.70 4.31 8.42
N VAL A 156 -19.27 5.34 7.69
CA VAL A 156 -18.69 5.18 6.36
C VAL A 156 -17.23 5.60 6.39
N TYR A 157 -16.37 4.71 5.92
CA TYR A 157 -14.93 4.95 5.79
C TYR A 157 -14.51 4.70 4.35
N THR A 158 -13.40 5.29 3.95
CA THR A 158 -12.74 4.97 2.68
C THR A 158 -11.35 4.41 2.95
N VAL A 159 -10.96 3.42 2.15
CA VAL A 159 -9.61 2.83 2.15
C VAL A 159 -8.96 3.11 0.82
N SER A 160 -7.77 3.71 0.85
CA SER A 160 -6.99 4.01 -0.35
C SER A 160 -5.51 3.73 -0.11
N GLU A 161 -4.80 3.31 -1.16
CA GLU A 161 -3.34 3.26 -1.13
C GLU A 161 -2.77 4.67 -1.28
N ARG A 162 -1.70 4.96 -0.55
CA ARG A 162 -0.96 6.21 -0.68
C ARG A 162 0.05 6.07 -1.82
N ALA A 163 -0.08 6.87 -2.87
CA ALA A 163 0.90 6.89 -3.94
C ALA A 163 2.28 7.34 -3.43
N GLY A 164 3.31 6.59 -3.77
CA GLY A 164 4.71 6.96 -3.52
C GLY A 164 5.29 7.85 -4.62
N ALA A 165 6.61 8.00 -4.64
CA ALA A 165 7.31 8.72 -5.69
C ALA A 165 7.15 7.99 -7.03
N THR A 166 6.84 8.72 -8.10
CA THR A 166 6.57 8.16 -9.44
C THR A 166 7.82 7.61 -10.16
N ALA A 167 9.02 7.88 -9.64
CA ALA A 167 10.29 7.56 -10.30
C ALA A 167 10.87 6.19 -9.94
N ASN A 168 10.19 5.38 -9.13
CA ASN A 168 10.72 4.10 -8.61
C ASN A 168 10.28 2.85 -9.40
N GLY A 169 9.77 3.01 -10.61
CA GLY A 169 9.29 1.91 -11.47
C GLY A 169 7.95 1.31 -11.04
N VAL A 170 7.29 1.80 -9.97
CA VAL A 170 6.00 1.29 -9.48
C VAL A 170 4.85 2.08 -10.09
N THR A 171 3.89 1.35 -10.67
CA THR A 171 2.57 1.88 -11.01
C THR A 171 1.62 1.53 -9.88
N TYR A 172 1.09 2.56 -9.20
CA TYR A 172 0.23 2.43 -8.03
C TYR A 172 -1.24 2.20 -8.41
N ASP A 173 -1.92 1.37 -7.62
CA ASP A 173 -3.36 1.20 -7.70
C ASP A 173 -4.07 2.45 -7.12
N THR A 174 -4.86 3.11 -7.92
CA THR A 174 -5.60 4.33 -7.55
C THR A 174 -7.01 4.04 -7.04
N THR A 175 -7.35 2.78 -6.81
CA THR A 175 -8.66 2.37 -6.32
C THR A 175 -8.95 2.97 -4.96
N VAL A 176 -10.20 3.40 -4.77
CA VAL A 176 -10.74 3.75 -3.45
C VAL A 176 -11.85 2.77 -3.13
N PHE A 177 -11.73 2.06 -2.00
CA PHE A 177 -12.78 1.22 -1.44
C PHE A 177 -13.57 2.01 -0.42
N THR A 178 -14.88 1.75 -0.34
CA THR A 178 -15.73 2.23 0.74
C THR A 178 -15.99 1.05 1.68
N ALA A 179 -15.74 1.26 2.98
CA ALA A 179 -16.10 0.34 4.05
C ALA A 179 -17.29 0.93 4.81
N THR A 180 -18.44 0.29 4.74
CA THR A 180 -19.64 0.67 5.47
C THR A 180 -19.78 -0.24 6.69
N VAL A 181 -19.70 0.35 7.88
CA VAL A 181 -19.88 -0.34 9.16
C VAL A 181 -21.27 -0.05 9.66
N THR A 182 -22.12 -1.07 9.73
CA THR A 182 -23.48 -0.98 10.30
C THR A 182 -23.45 -1.53 11.71
N VAL A 183 -23.84 -0.70 12.68
CA VAL A 183 -23.95 -1.08 14.10
C VAL A 183 -25.42 -1.18 14.47
N THR A 184 -25.79 -2.33 14.98
CA THR A 184 -27.13 -2.62 15.50
C THR A 184 -27.03 -3.06 16.95
N GLU A 185 -28.12 -2.93 17.69
CA GLU A 185 -28.22 -3.44 19.05
C GLU A 185 -28.93 -4.81 19.02
N ASN A 186 -28.37 -5.77 19.72
CA ASN A 186 -28.99 -7.05 19.96
C ASN A 186 -30.08 -6.87 21.02
N ALA A 187 -31.34 -7.14 20.66
CA ALA A 187 -32.50 -6.88 21.52
C ALA A 187 -32.55 -7.75 22.81
N GLU A 188 -31.82 -8.87 22.85
CA GLU A 188 -31.82 -9.79 24.01
C GLU A 188 -30.65 -9.49 24.96
N THR A 189 -29.51 -9.10 24.43
CA THR A 189 -28.28 -8.92 25.24
C THR A 189 -27.91 -7.46 25.45
N HIS A 190 -28.57 -6.53 24.76
CA HIS A 190 -28.26 -5.10 24.75
C HIS A 190 -26.81 -4.77 24.30
N ALA A 191 -26.13 -5.74 23.73
CA ALA A 191 -24.80 -5.54 23.16
C ALA A 191 -24.91 -4.96 21.75
N LEU A 192 -23.99 -4.06 21.39
CA LEU A 192 -23.85 -3.60 20.02
C LEU A 192 -23.13 -4.66 19.18
N GLU A 193 -23.59 -4.84 17.96
CA GLU A 193 -23.02 -5.75 16.97
C GLU A 193 -22.68 -4.94 15.72
N ALA A 194 -21.46 -5.12 15.18
CA ALA A 194 -20.98 -4.41 14.01
C ALA A 194 -20.80 -5.36 12.82
N GLN A 195 -21.28 -4.95 11.65
CA GLN A 195 -21.06 -5.63 10.37
C GLN A 195 -20.36 -4.68 9.42
N VAL A 196 -19.34 -5.19 8.69
CA VAL A 196 -18.58 -4.43 7.69
C VAL A 196 -18.92 -4.94 6.30
N ALA A 197 -19.30 -4.03 5.42
CA ALA A 197 -19.51 -4.30 4.00
C ALA A 197 -18.60 -3.40 3.17
N TYR A 198 -18.01 -3.96 2.10
CA TYR A 198 -17.13 -3.23 1.21
C TYR A 198 -17.79 -2.93 -0.13
N SER A 199 -17.40 -1.81 -0.74
CA SER A 199 -17.77 -1.48 -2.12
C SER A 199 -16.63 -0.75 -2.84
N LYS A 200 -16.65 -0.84 -4.18
CA LYS A 200 -15.70 -0.18 -5.07
C LYS A 200 -16.48 0.45 -6.23
N GLY A 201 -16.38 1.77 -6.42
CA GLY A 201 -17.11 2.47 -7.45
C GLY A 201 -18.63 2.26 -7.39
N GLY A 202 -19.20 2.15 -6.18
CA GLY A 202 -20.63 1.93 -5.93
C GLY A 202 -21.12 0.49 -6.14
N LYS A 203 -20.23 -0.46 -6.43
CA LYS A 203 -20.55 -1.90 -6.54
C LYS A 203 -20.00 -2.65 -5.35
N ALA A 204 -20.75 -3.66 -4.86
CA ALA A 204 -20.28 -4.52 -3.76
C ALA A 204 -18.93 -5.16 -4.11
N ALA A 205 -18.09 -5.29 -3.10
CA ALA A 205 -16.80 -5.96 -3.15
C ALA A 205 -16.68 -6.92 -1.97
N ASP A 206 -16.09 -8.10 -2.20
CA ASP A 206 -15.94 -9.11 -1.14
C ASP A 206 -14.84 -8.74 -0.14
N ALA A 207 -13.82 -7.99 -0.60
CA ALA A 207 -12.68 -7.59 0.21
C ALA A 207 -12.02 -6.32 -0.36
N VAL A 208 -11.17 -5.68 0.45
CA VAL A 208 -10.25 -4.62 0.03
C VAL A 208 -8.99 -5.26 -0.52
N ALA A 209 -8.69 -5.03 -1.80
CA ALA A 209 -7.52 -5.59 -2.46
C ALA A 209 -6.89 -4.58 -3.43
N PHE A 210 -5.61 -4.27 -3.22
CA PHE A 210 -4.81 -3.38 -4.07
C PHE A 210 -3.76 -4.17 -4.83
N SER A 211 -3.50 -3.80 -6.10
CA SER A 211 -2.50 -4.44 -6.94
C SER A 211 -1.67 -3.40 -7.68
N ASN A 212 -0.36 -3.39 -7.41
CA ASN A 212 0.61 -2.57 -8.13
C ASN A 212 1.40 -3.42 -9.14
N SER A 213 2.00 -2.75 -10.11
CA SER A 213 2.99 -3.36 -10.99
C SER A 213 4.32 -2.61 -10.91
N TYR A 214 5.41 -3.37 -10.97
CA TYR A 214 6.76 -2.85 -11.04
C TYR A 214 7.38 -3.14 -12.39
N ALA A 215 7.95 -2.14 -13.03
CA ALA A 215 8.73 -2.25 -14.25
C ALA A 215 9.85 -1.20 -14.21
N PRO A 216 11.13 -1.61 -14.13
CA PRO A 216 12.24 -0.68 -14.17
C PRO A 216 12.36 -0.05 -15.55
N ALA A 217 12.85 1.18 -15.62
CA ALA A 217 13.18 1.85 -16.89
C ALA A 217 14.27 1.10 -17.62
N ALA A 218 14.10 0.94 -18.94
CA ALA A 218 15.09 0.32 -19.82
C ALA A 218 16.42 1.07 -19.79
N THR A 219 17.52 0.34 -20.04
CA THR A 219 18.86 0.88 -20.19
C THR A 219 19.39 0.63 -21.59
N GLU A 220 20.36 1.42 -22.02
CA GLU A 220 20.98 1.29 -23.34
C GLU A 220 22.50 1.16 -23.24
N VAL A 221 23.07 0.36 -24.13
CA VAL A 221 24.52 0.14 -24.22
C VAL A 221 24.98 0.30 -25.65
N LYS A 222 26.08 1.03 -25.86
CA LYS A 222 26.82 1.08 -27.12
C LYS A 222 28.06 0.19 -27.01
N LEU A 223 28.17 -0.80 -27.88
CA LEU A 223 29.34 -1.65 -28.02
C LEU A 223 30.27 -1.08 -29.07
N GLY A 224 31.54 -1.42 -28.99
CA GLY A 224 32.51 -0.90 -29.95
C GLY A 224 33.82 -1.68 -29.98
N ALA A 225 34.67 -1.33 -30.93
CA ALA A 225 36.01 -1.84 -31.15
C ALA A 225 36.93 -0.73 -31.66
N SER A 226 38.20 -1.03 -31.83
CA SER A 226 39.16 -0.18 -32.52
C SER A 226 39.80 -0.91 -33.69
N LYS A 227 40.13 -0.16 -34.76
CA LYS A 227 40.85 -0.65 -35.93
C LYS A 227 42.22 -0.01 -36.03
N VAL A 228 43.23 -0.81 -36.29
CA VAL A 228 44.60 -0.38 -36.61
C VAL A 228 45.01 -0.99 -37.94
N LEU A 229 45.53 -0.20 -38.85
CA LEU A 229 46.15 -0.64 -40.10
C LEU A 229 47.64 -0.27 -40.07
N SER A 230 48.49 -1.26 -40.30
CA SER A 230 49.96 -1.06 -40.46
C SER A 230 50.34 -1.10 -41.93
N GLY A 231 51.26 -0.25 -42.36
CA GLY A 231 51.79 -0.23 -43.75
C GLY A 231 51.15 0.81 -44.66
N GLU A 232 49.98 1.32 -44.30
CA GLU A 232 49.38 2.51 -44.95
C GLU A 232 48.47 3.25 -43.97
N ASP A 233 48.04 4.47 -44.33
CA ASP A 233 47.11 5.26 -43.53
C ASP A 233 45.70 4.68 -43.61
N LEU A 234 45.06 4.49 -42.43
CA LEU A 234 43.68 4.03 -42.30
C LEU A 234 42.70 5.10 -42.82
N LYS A 235 41.73 4.67 -43.64
CA LYS A 235 40.72 5.57 -44.19
C LYS A 235 39.35 5.28 -43.54
N GLU A 236 38.54 6.31 -43.40
CA GLU A 236 37.15 6.17 -42.95
C GLU A 236 36.38 5.18 -43.82
N GLY A 237 35.64 4.24 -43.19
CA GLY A 237 34.80 3.28 -43.84
C GLY A 237 35.54 2.18 -44.63
N GLN A 238 36.87 2.06 -44.42
CA GLN A 238 37.74 1.11 -45.17
C GLN A 238 37.43 -0.35 -44.80
N PHE A 239 37.15 -0.64 -43.51
CA PHE A 239 36.87 -1.99 -43.00
C PHE A 239 35.49 -2.04 -42.36
N SER A 240 34.85 -3.22 -42.46
CA SER A 240 33.53 -3.51 -41.90
C SER A 240 33.63 -4.48 -40.75
N PHE A 241 32.77 -4.32 -39.75
CA PHE A 241 32.71 -5.14 -38.54
C PHE A 241 31.28 -5.59 -38.28
N GLN A 242 31.11 -6.81 -37.82
CA GLN A 242 29.82 -7.39 -37.49
C GLN A 242 29.72 -7.59 -35.99
N LEU A 243 28.58 -7.17 -35.44
CA LEU A 243 28.11 -7.53 -34.11
C LEU A 243 27.12 -8.67 -34.27
N LYS A 244 27.37 -9.79 -33.60
CA LYS A 244 26.53 -10.99 -33.65
C LYS A 244 25.98 -11.33 -32.28
N ASP A 245 24.81 -11.97 -32.24
CA ASP A 245 24.26 -12.57 -31.01
C ASP A 245 24.94 -13.92 -30.68
N ALA A 246 24.46 -14.54 -29.59
CA ALA A 246 24.99 -15.82 -29.11
C ALA A 246 24.82 -16.97 -30.12
N ASP A 247 23.86 -16.86 -31.02
CA ASP A 247 23.59 -17.87 -32.07
C ASP A 247 24.38 -17.59 -33.36
N GLY A 248 25.23 -16.55 -33.37
CA GLY A 248 26.06 -16.13 -34.50
C GLY A 248 25.28 -15.33 -35.56
N LYS A 249 24.04 -14.92 -35.30
CA LYS A 249 23.27 -14.08 -36.21
C LYS A 249 23.80 -12.65 -36.18
N VAL A 250 24.07 -12.05 -37.35
CA VAL A 250 24.45 -10.67 -37.45
C VAL A 250 23.30 -9.75 -37.05
N LEU A 251 23.54 -8.94 -36.02
CA LEU A 251 22.59 -7.94 -35.53
C LEU A 251 22.85 -6.58 -36.18
N GLN A 252 24.12 -6.19 -36.28
CA GLN A 252 24.55 -4.90 -36.84
C GLN A 252 25.84 -5.05 -37.62
N THR A 253 26.05 -4.12 -38.57
CA THR A 253 27.34 -3.95 -39.28
C THR A 253 27.75 -2.49 -39.12
N ALA A 254 29.00 -2.27 -38.73
CA ALA A 254 29.60 -0.94 -38.57
C ALA A 254 30.88 -0.83 -39.38
N LYS A 255 31.30 0.38 -39.70
CA LYS A 255 32.58 0.67 -40.36
C LYS A 255 33.47 1.48 -39.42
N ASN A 256 34.79 1.39 -39.61
CA ASN A 256 35.72 2.21 -38.87
C ASN A 256 35.63 3.69 -39.25
N ALA A 257 35.80 4.58 -38.28
CA ALA A 257 36.11 5.98 -38.49
C ALA A 257 37.58 6.17 -38.91
N ALA A 258 37.96 7.36 -39.34
CA ALA A 258 39.32 7.67 -39.76
C ALA A 258 40.36 7.51 -38.62
N ASP A 259 39.93 7.70 -37.36
CA ASP A 259 40.75 7.51 -36.15
C ASP A 259 40.81 6.04 -35.68
N GLY A 260 40.15 5.13 -36.39
CA GLY A 260 40.09 3.72 -36.09
C GLY A 260 38.95 3.32 -35.14
N THR A 261 38.13 4.25 -34.63
CA THR A 261 36.99 3.93 -33.81
C THR A 261 35.95 3.14 -34.61
N VAL A 262 35.40 2.06 -33.98
CA VAL A 262 34.30 1.27 -34.52
C VAL A 262 33.18 1.31 -33.49
N GLY A 263 32.04 1.93 -33.81
CA GLY A 263 30.87 2.05 -32.92
C GLY A 263 29.64 1.39 -33.51
N PHE A 264 28.96 0.59 -32.73
CA PHE A 264 27.64 0.05 -33.07
C PHE A 264 26.54 0.93 -32.51
N GLU A 265 25.33 0.84 -33.08
CA GLU A 265 24.14 1.50 -32.54
C GLU A 265 23.81 0.97 -31.16
N ALA A 266 23.14 1.80 -30.34
CA ALA A 266 22.73 1.40 -28.99
C ALA A 266 21.80 0.20 -29.02
N ILE A 267 22.01 -0.73 -28.09
CA ILE A 267 21.13 -1.87 -27.81
C ILE A 267 20.36 -1.55 -26.54
N SER A 268 19.03 -1.63 -26.61
CA SER A 268 18.14 -1.39 -25.47
C SER A 268 17.82 -2.69 -24.75
N TYR A 269 17.78 -2.64 -23.41
CA TYR A 269 17.45 -3.75 -22.55
C TYR A 269 16.31 -3.34 -21.62
N ASP A 270 15.24 -4.13 -21.62
CA ASP A 270 14.03 -3.93 -20.81
C ASP A 270 13.87 -4.94 -19.66
N LYS A 271 14.86 -5.87 -19.54
CA LYS A 271 14.86 -6.93 -18.50
C LYS A 271 16.25 -7.18 -17.97
N PRO A 272 16.39 -7.53 -16.69
CA PRO A 272 17.63 -8.08 -16.14
C PRO A 272 18.03 -9.37 -16.87
N GLY A 273 19.34 -9.58 -17.02
CA GLY A 273 19.87 -10.77 -17.68
C GLY A 273 21.33 -10.64 -18.08
N THR A 274 21.87 -11.73 -18.61
CA THR A 274 23.21 -11.77 -19.21
C THR A 274 23.07 -12.03 -20.69
N TYR A 275 23.57 -11.12 -21.50
CA TYR A 275 23.46 -11.13 -22.96
C TYR A 275 24.85 -11.30 -23.54
N ALA A 276 25.04 -12.29 -24.41
CA ALA A 276 26.31 -12.62 -25.03
C ALA A 276 26.31 -12.16 -26.49
N TYR A 277 27.39 -11.52 -26.89
CA TYR A 277 27.65 -11.04 -28.24
C TYR A 277 29.04 -11.41 -28.68
N SER A 278 29.32 -11.33 -30.01
CA SER A 278 30.66 -11.33 -30.54
C SER A 278 30.87 -10.22 -31.58
N ILE A 279 32.07 -9.72 -31.67
CA ILE A 279 32.49 -8.74 -32.66
C ILE A 279 33.57 -9.38 -33.52
N SER A 280 33.42 -9.33 -34.84
CA SER A 280 34.40 -9.82 -35.84
C SER A 280 34.55 -8.85 -36.97
N GLU A 281 35.73 -8.81 -37.60
CA GLU A 281 35.96 -8.08 -38.83
C GLU A 281 35.47 -8.89 -40.05
N VAL A 282 35.04 -8.20 -41.07
CA VAL A 282 34.66 -8.81 -42.36
C VAL A 282 35.84 -8.76 -43.29
N ASP A 283 36.34 -9.92 -43.74
CA ASP A 283 37.31 -10.03 -44.83
C ASP A 283 36.57 -9.83 -46.15
N ASP A 284 36.72 -8.65 -46.77
CA ASP A 284 36.14 -8.30 -48.07
C ASP A 284 37.16 -8.47 -49.24
N GLY A 285 38.29 -9.07 -48.97
CA GLY A 285 39.29 -9.45 -49.97
C GLY A 285 40.08 -8.29 -50.54
N GLN A 286 40.37 -7.22 -49.80
CA GLN A 286 41.19 -6.11 -50.28
C GLN A 286 42.61 -6.61 -50.60
N LYS A 287 43.14 -6.19 -51.76
CA LYS A 287 44.45 -6.63 -52.21
C LYS A 287 45.56 -6.12 -51.27
N ASN A 288 46.52 -6.98 -51.02
CA ASN A 288 47.69 -6.68 -50.18
C ASN A 288 47.36 -6.42 -48.68
N VAL A 289 46.15 -6.70 -48.25
CA VAL A 289 45.73 -6.60 -46.84
C VAL A 289 45.67 -8.01 -46.23
N THR A 290 46.30 -8.18 -45.06
CA THR A 290 46.12 -9.32 -44.19
C THR A 290 45.17 -8.90 -43.10
N TYR A 291 44.00 -9.57 -43.01
CA TYR A 291 42.93 -9.28 -42.06
C TYR A 291 43.17 -9.93 -40.70
N ASP A 292 42.66 -9.28 -39.66
CA ASP A 292 42.54 -9.87 -38.32
C ASP A 292 41.36 -10.80 -38.32
N ALA A 293 41.61 -12.10 -38.14
CA ALA A 293 40.57 -13.14 -38.13
C ALA A 293 39.98 -13.39 -36.71
N ALA A 294 40.31 -12.57 -35.71
CA ALA A 294 39.84 -12.74 -34.36
C ALA A 294 38.36 -12.49 -34.27
N GLU A 295 37.67 -13.27 -33.41
CA GLU A 295 36.32 -13.03 -32.98
C GLU A 295 36.33 -12.80 -31.47
N HIS A 296 35.93 -11.59 -31.04
CA HIS A 296 35.96 -11.15 -29.64
C HIS A 296 34.61 -11.26 -29.01
N ARG A 297 34.54 -11.93 -27.85
CA ARG A 297 33.32 -12.07 -27.08
C ARG A 297 33.06 -10.83 -26.23
N VAL A 298 31.75 -10.46 -26.14
CA VAL A 298 31.27 -9.36 -25.34
C VAL A 298 30.12 -9.86 -24.50
N THR A 299 30.14 -9.60 -23.20
CA THR A 299 29.05 -9.91 -22.29
C THR A 299 28.49 -8.61 -21.74
N VAL A 300 27.18 -8.43 -21.87
CA VAL A 300 26.45 -7.34 -21.23
C VAL A 300 25.62 -7.95 -20.10
N THR A 301 25.92 -7.56 -18.86
CA THR A 301 25.13 -7.95 -17.70
C THR A 301 24.23 -6.80 -17.29
N VAL A 302 22.94 -7.04 -17.31
CA VAL A 302 21.90 -6.06 -16.92
C VAL A 302 21.31 -6.48 -15.60
N THR A 303 21.31 -5.56 -14.63
CA THR A 303 20.75 -5.77 -13.28
C THR A 303 19.73 -4.69 -12.98
N ASP A 304 18.75 -5.02 -12.13
CA ASP A 304 17.83 -4.05 -11.56
C ASP A 304 18.47 -3.43 -10.30
N ASP A 305 18.50 -2.10 -10.20
CA ASP A 305 19.06 -1.37 -9.06
C ASP A 305 18.10 -1.32 -7.86
N GLY A 306 16.86 -1.85 -8.02
CA GLY A 306 15.79 -1.81 -7.02
C GLY A 306 15.16 -0.43 -6.84
N ALA A 307 15.66 0.60 -7.55
CA ALA A 307 15.17 1.97 -7.51
C ALA A 307 14.40 2.37 -8.80
N GLY A 308 14.07 1.37 -9.62
CA GLY A 308 13.28 1.56 -10.84
C GLY A 308 14.11 1.73 -12.11
N HIS A 309 15.40 1.38 -12.11
CA HIS A 309 16.27 1.47 -13.29
C HIS A 309 17.02 0.16 -13.52
N LEU A 310 17.25 -0.13 -14.80
CA LEU A 310 18.20 -1.15 -15.21
C LEU A 310 19.59 -0.54 -15.36
N VAL A 311 20.61 -1.24 -14.85
CA VAL A 311 22.01 -0.88 -14.95
C VAL A 311 22.73 -1.95 -15.76
N ALA A 312 23.45 -1.56 -16.82
CA ALA A 312 24.20 -2.46 -17.67
C ALA A 312 25.70 -2.33 -17.45
N THR A 313 26.38 -3.47 -17.36
CA THR A 313 27.86 -3.58 -17.31
C THR A 313 28.33 -4.37 -18.50
N VAL A 314 29.34 -3.84 -19.23
CA VAL A 314 29.95 -4.49 -20.39
C VAL A 314 31.30 -5.10 -20.00
N THR A 315 31.49 -6.35 -20.37
CA THR A 315 32.75 -7.07 -20.19
C THR A 315 33.20 -7.65 -21.54
N TYR A 316 34.42 -7.35 -21.94
CA TYR A 316 35.10 -7.92 -23.11
C TYR A 316 36.01 -9.07 -22.66
N ASP A 317 36.27 -10.05 -23.52
CA ASP A 317 37.15 -11.21 -23.24
C ASP A 317 38.61 -10.80 -22.97
N GLY A 318 39.03 -9.63 -23.42
CA GLY A 318 40.34 -9.01 -23.17
C GLY A 318 40.36 -7.91 -22.12
N ALA A 319 39.33 -7.77 -21.28
CA ALA A 319 39.12 -6.74 -20.25
C ALA A 319 38.96 -5.30 -20.77
N VAL A 320 39.22 -5.04 -22.05
CA VAL A 320 39.03 -3.76 -22.74
C VAL A 320 38.38 -4.00 -24.09
N ALA A 321 37.85 -2.95 -24.72
CA ALA A 321 37.29 -3.03 -26.07
C ALA A 321 38.33 -3.60 -27.07
N PRO A 322 37.93 -4.52 -27.98
CA PRO A 322 38.86 -5.21 -28.87
C PRO A 322 39.52 -4.26 -29.86
N VAL A 323 40.75 -4.64 -30.25
CA VAL A 323 41.54 -3.91 -31.26
C VAL A 323 41.84 -4.86 -32.40
N PHE A 324 41.27 -4.64 -33.57
CA PHE A 324 41.53 -5.39 -34.81
C PHE A 324 42.73 -4.81 -35.54
N LYS A 325 43.71 -5.66 -35.87
CA LYS A 325 45.00 -5.24 -36.47
C LYS A 325 45.17 -5.85 -37.86
N ASN A 326 45.12 -5.02 -38.92
CA ASN A 326 45.46 -5.44 -40.27
C ASN A 326 46.82 -4.97 -40.67
N THR A 327 47.43 -5.64 -41.63
CA THR A 327 48.69 -5.25 -42.22
C THR A 327 48.53 -5.12 -43.74
N TYR A 328 48.90 -3.94 -44.26
CA TYR A 328 49.03 -3.73 -45.70
C TYR A 328 50.47 -3.96 -46.10
N THR A 329 50.71 -4.83 -47.12
CA THR A 329 51.99 -5.10 -47.68
C THR A 329 52.06 -4.57 -49.13
N PRO A 330 52.79 -3.49 -49.43
CA PRO A 330 52.85 -2.97 -50.77
C PRO A 330 53.37 -4.02 -51.75
N PRO A 331 52.92 -4.02 -53.04
CA PRO A 331 53.46 -4.90 -54.05
C PRO A 331 54.94 -4.64 -54.22
N THR A 332 55.77 -5.70 -54.22
CA THR A 332 57.19 -5.57 -54.56
C THR A 332 57.30 -5.20 -56.02
N THR A 333 57.75 -3.99 -56.34
CA THR A 333 58.16 -3.64 -57.70
C THR A 333 59.31 -4.55 -58.09
N PRO A 334 59.22 -5.25 -59.26
CA PRO A 334 60.37 -6.02 -59.70
C PRO A 334 61.57 -5.04 -59.90
N PRO A 335 62.79 -5.50 -59.61
CA PRO A 335 63.98 -4.65 -59.87
C PRO A 335 63.93 -4.18 -61.32
N THR A 336 64.00 -2.86 -61.57
CA THR A 336 64.21 -2.28 -62.91
C THR A 336 65.54 -2.82 -63.45
N GLU A 337 65.49 -3.66 -64.49
CA GLU A 337 66.70 -4.08 -65.17
C GLU A 337 67.51 -2.83 -65.52
N PRO A 338 68.88 -2.79 -65.26
CA PRO A 338 69.68 -1.69 -65.66
C PRO A 338 69.59 -1.56 -67.18
N PRO A 339 69.64 -0.32 -67.77
CA PRO A 339 69.57 -0.12 -69.20
C PRO A 339 70.72 -0.85 -69.87
N THR A 340 70.44 -1.82 -70.76
CA THR A 340 71.38 -2.49 -71.60
C THR A 340 71.94 -1.46 -72.55
N ASN A 341 73.23 -1.06 -72.36
CA ASN A 341 73.99 -0.23 -73.34
C ASN A 341 74.01 -0.95 -74.70
N PRO A 342 73.71 -0.26 -75.82
CA PRO A 342 73.87 -0.83 -77.13
C PRO A 342 75.33 -1.10 -77.47
N PRO A 343 75.65 -2.20 -78.17
CA PRO A 343 77.06 -2.52 -78.49
C PRO A 343 77.75 -1.42 -79.31
N SER A 344 78.91 -0.97 -78.83
CA SER A 344 79.82 -0.03 -79.51
C SER A 344 80.26 -0.61 -80.88
N LYS A 345 79.99 0.11 -81.95
CA LYS A 345 80.54 -0.23 -83.26
C LYS A 345 82.02 0.00 -83.23
N SER A 346 82.79 -1.06 -83.45
CA SER A 346 84.23 -0.97 -83.76
C SER A 346 84.47 -0.31 -85.12
N PRO A 347 85.53 0.53 -85.25
CA PRO A 347 85.91 1.19 -86.53
C PRO A 347 86.58 0.17 -87.48
N VAL A 348 86.21 0.24 -88.74
CA VAL A 348 86.80 -0.53 -89.84
C VAL A 348 88.12 0.13 -90.23
N PRO A 349 89.25 -0.62 -90.34
CA PRO A 349 90.50 -0.08 -90.87
C PRO A 349 90.50 0.01 -92.40
N LYS A 350 91.20 1.01 -92.89
CA LYS A 350 91.50 1.21 -94.36
C LYS A 350 92.32 0.11 -94.88
#